data_d56709b8772952b741c76eb141e497e3
#
_entry.id   d56709b8772952b741c76eb141e497e3
#
_cell.length_a   1.000
_cell.length_b   1.000
_cell.length_c   1.000
_cell.angle_alpha   90.00
_cell.angle_beta   90.00
_cell.angle_gamma   90.00
#
_symmetry.space_group_name_H-M   'P 1'
#
loop_
_entity.id
_entity.type
_entity.pdbx_description
1 polymer ?
#
loop_
_entity_poly.entity_id
_entity_poly.type
_entity_poly.pdbx_seq_one_letter_code
_entity_poly.pdbx_strand_id
1 'polypeptide(L)'
;MRGTTVLSVRHKGRVVMAGDGQITFENTIMKRTARKVRKIYNDRVLAGFAGTSADAFTLFGKFESKLEQYNGNLMRAAVELAKEWRTDRVLRRLEALLIVADKDGSLVISGTGDVIEPDEGVTAIGSGGSYAHAAAKALVDHSQLDAKSIAEEAMKIAASICIYTNNHIVIEEL
;
A
#
# COMPACT_ATOMS: atom_id res chain seq x y z
N MET A 1 2.04 10.72 -13.72
CA MET A 1 1.24 9.49 -13.81
C MET A 1 0.39 9.40 -12.56
N ARG A 2 -0.93 9.26 -12.69
CA ARG A 2 -1.86 9.11 -11.56
C ARG A 2 -2.62 7.80 -11.75
N GLY A 3 -3.11 7.22 -10.69
CA GLY A 3 -3.91 5.99 -10.77
C GLY A 3 -3.33 4.92 -9.87
N THR A 4 -3.63 5.06 -8.59
CA THR A 4 -3.28 4.04 -7.62
C THR A 4 -4.17 4.24 -6.40
N THR A 5 -4.74 3.15 -5.95
CA THR A 5 -5.33 3.06 -4.61
C THR A 5 -4.81 1.78 -3.98
N VAL A 6 -4.21 1.92 -2.82
CA VAL A 6 -3.80 0.79 -1.98
C VAL A 6 -4.40 1.00 -0.59
N LEU A 7 -5.00 -0.05 -0.07
CA LEU A 7 -5.64 -0.09 1.24
C LEU A 7 -5.07 -1.25 2.04
N SER A 8 -4.72 -1.02 3.29
CA SER A 8 -4.38 -2.05 4.28
C SER A 8 -5.41 -2.07 5.39
N VAL A 9 -5.91 -3.23 5.72
CA VAL A 9 -6.88 -3.47 6.79
C VAL A 9 -6.34 -4.54 7.72
N ARG A 10 -6.18 -4.15 8.99
CA ARG A 10 -5.89 -5.06 10.11
C ARG A 10 -7.12 -5.15 10.99
N HIS A 11 -7.77 -6.29 11.00
CA HIS A 11 -9.03 -6.48 11.72
C HIS A 11 -9.24 -7.95 12.09
N LYS A 12 -9.71 -8.19 13.32
CA LYS A 12 -10.00 -9.55 13.85
C LYS A 12 -8.85 -10.55 13.65
N GLY A 13 -7.61 -10.10 13.93
CA GLY A 13 -6.41 -10.92 13.84
C GLY A 13 -5.91 -11.22 12.42
N ARG A 14 -6.48 -10.60 11.40
CA ARG A 14 -6.06 -10.71 9.99
C ARG A 14 -5.47 -9.41 9.48
N VAL A 15 -4.50 -9.52 8.59
CA VAL A 15 -3.93 -8.39 7.86
C VAL A 15 -4.15 -8.60 6.38
N VAL A 16 -4.79 -7.64 5.74
CA VAL A 16 -5.14 -7.68 4.32
C VAL A 16 -4.66 -6.42 3.64
N MET A 17 -4.11 -6.55 2.46
CA MET A 17 -3.76 -5.40 1.62
C MET A 17 -4.38 -5.57 0.25
N ALA A 18 -5.09 -4.54 -0.20
CA ALA A 18 -5.78 -4.50 -1.47
C ALA A 18 -5.24 -3.36 -2.35
N GLY A 19 -5.13 -3.60 -3.64
CA GLY A 19 -4.75 -2.59 -4.63
C GLY A 19 -5.60 -2.70 -5.88
N ASP A 20 -5.93 -1.55 -6.50
CA ASP A 20 -6.57 -1.54 -7.81
C ASP A 20 -5.57 -1.76 -8.94
N GLY A 21 -6.06 -2.00 -10.16
CA GLY A 21 -5.21 -2.30 -11.32
C GLY A 21 -4.97 -1.14 -12.29
N GLN A 22 -5.55 0.05 -12.04
CA GLN A 22 -5.50 1.12 -13.02
C GLN A 22 -4.17 1.89 -13.01
N ILE A 23 -3.62 2.08 -14.21
CA ILE A 23 -2.55 3.05 -14.47
C ILE A 23 -3.08 4.06 -15.48
N THR A 24 -3.03 5.34 -15.10
CA THR A 24 -3.54 6.44 -15.91
C THR A 24 -2.40 7.41 -16.24
N PHE A 25 -2.29 7.79 -17.48
CA PHE A 25 -1.41 8.86 -17.95
C PHE A 25 -2.26 10.04 -18.41
N GLU A 26 -2.13 11.16 -17.73
CA GLU A 26 -3.02 12.32 -17.90
C GLU A 26 -4.50 11.91 -17.78
N ASN A 27 -5.24 11.89 -18.90
CA ASN A 27 -6.65 11.51 -18.95
C ASN A 27 -6.89 10.16 -19.66
N THR A 28 -5.82 9.38 -19.90
CA THR A 28 -5.91 8.11 -20.65
C THR A 28 -5.53 6.94 -19.76
N ILE A 29 -6.39 5.92 -19.73
CA ILE A 29 -6.10 4.66 -19.04
C ILE A 29 -5.12 3.85 -19.89
N MET A 30 -3.91 3.64 -19.37
CA MET A 30 -2.85 2.89 -20.05
C MET A 30 -2.86 1.40 -19.70
N LYS A 31 -3.29 1.05 -18.51
CA LYS A 31 -3.38 -0.34 -18.03
C LYS A 31 -4.48 -0.47 -16.99
N ARG A 32 -5.15 -1.64 -16.99
CA ARG A 32 -6.26 -1.94 -16.06
C ARG A 32 -5.96 -3.03 -15.05
N THR A 33 -4.85 -3.75 -15.21
CA THR A 33 -4.49 -4.97 -14.48
C THR A 33 -3.11 -4.91 -13.86
N ALA A 34 -2.68 -3.73 -13.43
CA ALA A 34 -1.41 -3.56 -12.74
C ALA A 34 -1.47 -4.20 -11.35
N ARG A 35 -0.35 -4.76 -10.92
CA ARG A 35 -0.22 -5.37 -9.59
C ARG A 35 0.55 -4.42 -8.68
N LYS A 36 -0.16 -3.80 -7.74
CA LYS A 36 0.37 -2.77 -6.84
C LYS A 36 0.61 -3.25 -5.42
N VAL A 37 0.18 -4.47 -5.11
CA VAL A 37 0.38 -5.15 -3.82
C VAL A 37 1.06 -6.48 -4.03
N ARG A 38 1.95 -6.84 -3.09
CA ARG A 38 2.75 -8.07 -3.12
C ARG A 38 3.00 -8.62 -1.74
N LYS A 39 3.23 -9.93 -1.69
CA LYS A 39 3.92 -10.57 -0.57
C LYS A 39 5.42 -10.56 -0.84
N ILE A 40 6.20 -10.20 0.14
CA ILE A 40 7.66 -10.20 0.12
C ILE A 40 8.22 -10.88 1.36
N TYR A 41 9.53 -11.09 1.40
CA TYR A 41 10.23 -11.69 2.53
C TYR A 41 9.60 -13.03 2.96
N ASN A 42 9.66 -14.04 2.06
CA ASN A 42 9.09 -15.37 2.26
C ASN A 42 7.60 -15.33 2.66
N ASP A 43 6.81 -14.50 1.98
CA ASP A 43 5.38 -14.30 2.20
C ASP A 43 4.98 -13.85 3.62
N ARG A 44 5.91 -13.24 4.36
CA ARG A 44 5.68 -12.75 5.73
C ARG A 44 5.38 -11.27 5.83
N VAL A 45 5.56 -10.53 4.74
CA VAL A 45 5.33 -9.09 4.69
C VAL A 45 4.48 -8.75 3.47
N LEU A 46 3.44 -7.95 3.66
CA LEU A 46 2.68 -7.30 2.59
C LEU A 46 3.31 -5.97 2.26
N ALA A 47 3.42 -5.66 0.98
CA ALA A 47 3.88 -4.35 0.51
C ALA A 47 2.96 -3.82 -0.60
N GLY A 48 2.58 -2.55 -0.49
CA GLY A 48 1.75 -1.85 -1.47
C GLY A 48 2.35 -0.50 -1.82
N PHE A 49 2.26 -0.12 -3.08
CA PHE A 49 2.95 1.03 -3.63
C PHE A 49 2.00 1.97 -4.38
N ALA A 50 2.12 3.27 -4.12
CA ALA A 50 1.46 4.34 -4.88
C ALA A 50 2.51 5.25 -5.51
N GLY A 51 2.56 5.26 -6.84
CA GLY A 51 3.54 6.02 -7.63
C GLY A 51 3.68 5.44 -9.04
N THR A 52 4.82 5.64 -9.69
CA THR A 52 5.07 5.06 -11.01
C THR A 52 5.47 3.59 -10.89
N SER A 53 5.04 2.76 -11.85
CA SER A 53 5.31 1.31 -11.80
C SER A 53 6.79 0.94 -11.89
N ALA A 54 7.61 1.74 -12.57
CA ALA A 54 9.04 1.53 -12.64
C ALA A 54 9.73 1.69 -11.27
N ASP A 55 9.23 2.63 -10.47
CA ASP A 55 9.75 2.93 -9.15
C ASP A 55 9.34 1.88 -8.12
N ALA A 56 8.15 1.27 -8.30
CA ALA A 56 7.63 0.24 -7.42
C ALA A 56 8.56 -0.96 -7.29
N PHE A 57 9.08 -1.47 -8.39
CA PHE A 57 9.98 -2.63 -8.38
C PHE A 57 11.28 -2.35 -7.62
N THR A 58 11.84 -1.16 -7.85
CA THR A 58 13.07 -0.74 -7.16
C THR A 58 12.85 -0.64 -5.67
N LEU A 59 11.75 -0.02 -5.22
CA LEU A 59 11.45 0.18 -3.80
C LEU A 59 11.08 -1.13 -3.09
N PHE A 60 10.33 -2.03 -3.74
CA PHE A 60 10.05 -3.35 -3.18
C PHE A 60 11.31 -4.17 -2.99
N GLY A 61 12.21 -4.20 -3.99
CA GLY A 61 13.47 -4.91 -3.90
C GLY A 61 14.40 -4.35 -2.81
N LYS A 62 14.49 -3.02 -2.70
CA LYS A 62 15.25 -2.37 -1.64
C LYS A 62 14.69 -2.65 -0.27
N PHE A 63 13.37 -2.62 -0.11
CA PHE A 63 12.74 -2.93 1.17
C PHE A 63 12.96 -4.38 1.58
N GLU A 64 12.81 -5.32 0.66
CA GLU A 64 13.08 -6.74 0.91
C GLU A 64 14.53 -6.97 1.34
N SER A 65 15.52 -6.32 0.71
CA SER A 65 16.92 -6.35 1.13
C SER A 65 17.13 -5.81 2.55
N LYS A 66 16.42 -4.75 2.93
CA LYS A 66 16.46 -4.23 4.32
C LYS A 66 15.84 -5.23 5.31
N LEU A 67 14.74 -5.89 4.94
CA LEU A 67 14.15 -6.94 5.78
C LEU A 67 15.12 -8.11 5.99
N GLU A 68 15.83 -8.54 4.96
CA GLU A 68 16.88 -9.56 5.08
C GLU A 68 18.01 -9.10 5.98
N GLN A 69 18.51 -7.88 5.77
CA GLN A 69 19.60 -7.29 6.54
C GLN A 69 19.26 -7.17 8.04
N TYR A 70 18.02 -6.86 8.37
CA TYR A 70 17.55 -6.62 9.76
C TYR A 70 16.66 -7.75 10.29
N ASN A 71 16.78 -8.96 9.74
CA ASN A 71 16.12 -10.18 10.22
C ASN A 71 14.59 -10.06 10.35
N GLY A 72 13.95 -9.36 9.40
CA GLY A 72 12.51 -9.18 9.36
C GLY A 72 11.95 -8.12 10.30
N ASN A 73 12.81 -7.30 10.93
CA ASN A 73 12.37 -6.17 11.74
C ASN A 73 11.77 -5.09 10.84
N LEU A 74 10.44 -5.01 10.79
CA LEU A 74 9.69 -4.14 9.88
C LEU A 74 10.02 -2.67 10.11
N MET A 75 10.00 -2.20 11.36
CA MET A 75 10.29 -0.80 11.71
C MET A 75 11.72 -0.43 11.34
N ARG A 76 12.69 -1.29 11.67
CA ARG A 76 14.09 -1.02 11.34
C ARG A 76 14.31 -0.96 9.83
N ALA A 77 13.75 -1.90 9.08
CA ALA A 77 13.83 -1.92 7.64
C ALA A 77 13.20 -0.66 7.02
N ALA A 78 12.05 -0.23 7.53
CA ALA A 78 11.35 0.98 7.08
C ALA A 78 12.17 2.25 7.34
N VAL A 79 12.73 2.41 8.53
CA VAL A 79 13.57 3.57 8.88
C VAL A 79 14.81 3.64 8.00
N GLU A 80 15.48 2.52 7.79
CA GLU A 80 16.69 2.49 6.95
C GLU A 80 16.37 2.72 5.46
N LEU A 81 15.23 2.20 4.95
CA LEU A 81 14.77 2.55 3.60
C LEU A 81 14.45 4.03 3.48
N ALA A 82 13.74 4.62 4.45
CA ALA A 82 13.38 6.04 4.44
C ALA A 82 14.62 6.95 4.41
N LYS A 83 15.65 6.62 5.19
CA LYS A 83 16.93 7.32 5.17
C LYS A 83 17.61 7.24 3.80
N GLU A 84 17.69 6.05 3.22
CA GLU A 84 18.26 5.84 1.89
C GLU A 84 17.45 6.58 0.83
N TRP A 85 16.13 6.47 0.86
CA TRP A 85 15.24 7.13 -0.09
C TRP A 85 15.42 8.65 -0.11
N ARG A 86 15.51 9.27 1.07
CA ARG A 86 15.70 10.70 1.22
C ARG A 86 17.06 11.18 0.73
N THR A 87 18.12 10.39 0.93
CA THR A 87 19.52 10.80 0.70
C THR A 87 20.09 10.39 -0.65
N ASP A 88 19.57 9.31 -1.25
CA ASP A 88 20.01 8.84 -2.56
C ASP A 88 19.57 9.81 -3.67
N ARG A 89 20.49 10.16 -4.56
CA ARG A 89 20.25 11.15 -5.63
C ARG A 89 19.19 10.72 -6.65
N VAL A 90 19.04 9.42 -6.85
CA VAL A 90 18.04 8.84 -7.77
C VAL A 90 16.72 8.64 -7.05
N LEU A 91 16.75 7.95 -5.91
CA LEU A 91 15.54 7.59 -5.15
C LEU A 91 14.76 8.81 -4.66
N ARG A 92 15.43 9.87 -4.20
CA ARG A 92 14.77 11.09 -3.68
C ARG A 92 13.90 11.82 -4.71
N ARG A 93 14.06 11.48 -5.99
CA ARG A 93 13.22 12.03 -7.07
C ARG A 93 11.92 11.26 -7.26
N LEU A 94 11.77 10.12 -6.58
CA LEU A 94 10.58 9.28 -6.68
C LEU A 94 9.49 9.84 -5.77
N GLU A 95 8.47 10.41 -6.37
CA GLU A 95 7.25 10.82 -5.69
C GLU A 95 6.36 9.59 -5.49
N ALA A 96 6.49 8.94 -4.35
CA ALA A 96 5.81 7.70 -4.05
C ALA A 96 5.52 7.54 -2.57
N LEU A 97 4.57 6.66 -2.28
CA LEU A 97 4.26 6.16 -0.94
C LEU A 97 4.27 4.64 -0.95
N LEU A 98 4.73 4.06 0.13
CA LEU A 98 4.78 2.62 0.35
C LEU A 98 4.02 2.28 1.63
N ILE A 99 3.10 1.32 1.59
CA ILE A 99 2.56 0.67 2.80
C ILE A 99 3.23 -0.67 2.94
N VAL A 100 3.69 -0.98 4.13
CA VAL A 100 4.21 -2.30 4.49
C VAL A 100 3.52 -2.80 5.74
N ALA A 101 3.25 -4.09 5.80
CA ALA A 101 2.58 -4.70 6.94
C ALA A 101 3.08 -6.13 7.17
N ASP A 102 3.26 -6.50 8.42
CA ASP A 102 3.47 -7.87 8.86
C ASP A 102 2.38 -8.26 9.88
N LYS A 103 2.55 -9.40 10.53
CA LYS A 103 1.60 -9.87 11.56
C LYS A 103 1.48 -8.92 12.76
N ASP A 104 2.49 -8.12 13.04
CA ASP A 104 2.60 -7.30 14.26
C ASP A 104 2.27 -5.81 14.04
N GLY A 105 2.50 -5.27 12.82
CA GLY A 105 2.31 -3.85 12.57
C GLY A 105 2.19 -3.46 11.10
N SER A 106 1.84 -2.21 10.88
CA SER A 106 1.74 -1.59 9.55
C SER A 106 2.41 -0.23 9.57
N LEU A 107 3.10 0.12 8.48
CA LEU A 107 3.83 1.37 8.35
C LEU A 107 3.59 2.00 6.98
N VAL A 108 3.54 3.32 6.94
CA VAL A 108 3.59 4.12 5.71
C VAL A 108 4.96 4.77 5.61
N ILE A 109 5.61 4.60 4.46
CA ILE A 109 6.94 5.15 4.18
C ILE A 109 6.82 6.13 3.02
N SER A 110 7.36 7.33 3.18
CA SER A 110 7.37 8.36 2.13
C SER A 110 8.77 8.64 1.59
N GLY A 111 8.82 9.18 0.38
CA GLY A 111 10.07 9.64 -0.25
C GLY A 111 10.70 10.84 0.45
N THR A 112 9.99 11.53 1.32
CA THR A 112 10.49 12.62 2.17
C THR A 112 11.26 12.13 3.38
N GLY A 113 11.22 10.81 3.64
CA GLY A 113 11.92 10.17 4.76
C GLY A 113 11.04 9.91 5.98
N ASP A 114 9.73 10.09 5.85
CA ASP A 114 8.80 9.82 6.93
C ASP A 114 8.48 8.33 7.04
N VAL A 115 8.40 7.84 8.26
CA VAL A 115 7.87 6.52 8.60
C VAL A 115 6.74 6.74 9.60
N ILE A 116 5.53 6.41 9.20
CA ILE A 116 4.32 6.65 9.98
C ILE A 116 3.71 5.31 10.37
N GLU A 117 3.52 5.09 11.66
CA GLU A 117 2.71 4.00 12.18
C GLU A 117 1.27 4.49 12.35
N PRO A 118 0.29 3.92 11.62
CA PRO A 118 -1.10 4.32 11.75
C PRO A 118 -1.65 4.02 13.15
N ASP A 119 -2.42 4.92 13.71
CA ASP A 119 -3.07 4.73 15.03
C ASP A 119 -4.16 3.66 15.00
N GLU A 120 -4.76 3.43 13.84
CA GLU A 120 -5.85 2.47 13.64
C GLU A 120 -5.43 1.35 12.68
N GLY A 121 -6.21 0.26 12.65
CA GLY A 121 -5.96 -0.90 11.79
C GLY A 121 -6.20 -0.65 10.29
N VAL A 122 -6.59 0.56 9.89
CA VAL A 122 -6.87 0.92 8.50
C VAL A 122 -5.91 2.01 8.05
N THR A 123 -5.28 1.81 6.90
CA THR A 123 -4.50 2.86 6.24
C THR A 123 -4.57 2.72 4.73
N ALA A 124 -4.51 3.84 4.01
CA ALA A 124 -4.60 3.85 2.56
C ALA A 124 -3.71 4.93 1.95
N ILE A 125 -3.25 4.68 0.73
CA ILE A 125 -2.44 5.61 -0.05
C ILE A 125 -2.93 5.70 -1.50
N GLY A 126 -2.54 6.76 -2.17
CA GLY A 126 -2.84 6.98 -3.58
C GLY A 126 -4.08 7.82 -3.83
N SER A 127 -4.45 7.95 -5.09
CA SER A 127 -5.50 8.88 -5.57
C SER A 127 -6.89 8.59 -4.97
N GLY A 128 -7.24 7.32 -4.81
CA GLY A 128 -8.50 6.89 -4.17
C GLY A 128 -8.35 6.53 -2.70
N GLY A 129 -7.17 6.75 -2.12
CA GLY A 129 -6.83 6.32 -0.76
C GLY A 129 -7.79 6.85 0.30
N SER A 130 -8.13 8.13 0.26
CA SER A 130 -9.03 8.75 1.24
C SER A 130 -10.44 8.15 1.18
N TYR A 131 -10.94 7.80 0.00
CA TYR A 131 -12.25 7.14 -0.15
C TYR A 131 -12.22 5.72 0.40
N ALA A 132 -11.18 4.95 0.05
CA ALA A 132 -10.99 3.59 0.57
C ALA A 132 -10.82 3.58 2.09
N HIS A 133 -10.04 4.52 2.64
CA HIS A 133 -9.84 4.68 4.08
C HIS A 133 -11.16 4.95 4.81
N ALA A 134 -11.91 5.96 4.35
CA ALA A 134 -13.18 6.31 4.98
C ALA A 134 -14.19 5.17 4.92
N ALA A 135 -14.30 4.48 3.78
CA ALA A 135 -15.18 3.32 3.61
C ALA A 135 -14.76 2.17 4.53
N ALA A 136 -13.47 1.82 4.57
CA ALA A 136 -12.97 0.74 5.41
C ALA A 136 -13.17 1.04 6.90
N LYS A 137 -12.90 2.26 7.34
CA LYS A 137 -13.13 2.70 8.72
C LYS A 137 -14.59 2.54 9.11
N ALA A 138 -15.52 3.00 8.27
CA ALA A 138 -16.95 2.85 8.54
C ALA A 138 -17.38 1.37 8.63
N LEU A 139 -16.84 0.52 7.77
CA LEU A 139 -17.15 -0.92 7.79
C LEU A 139 -16.56 -1.63 9.01
N VAL A 140 -15.36 -1.25 9.47
CA VAL A 140 -14.78 -1.76 10.71
C VAL A 140 -15.67 -1.41 11.90
N ASP A 141 -16.13 -0.18 11.99
CA ASP A 141 -16.88 0.33 13.14
C ASP A 141 -18.35 -0.12 13.14
N HIS A 142 -18.96 -0.33 11.96
CA HIS A 142 -20.41 -0.48 11.82
C HIS A 142 -20.85 -1.76 11.08
N SER A 143 -19.96 -2.71 10.84
CA SER A 143 -20.33 -3.99 10.24
C SER A 143 -19.68 -5.16 10.97
N GLN A 144 -20.10 -6.40 10.62
CA GLN A 144 -19.52 -7.64 11.13
C GLN A 144 -18.59 -8.31 10.11
N LEU A 145 -18.23 -7.61 9.04
CA LEU A 145 -17.38 -8.13 7.98
C LEU A 145 -15.95 -8.44 8.50
N ASP A 146 -15.32 -9.43 7.88
CA ASP A 146 -13.90 -9.72 8.11
C ASP A 146 -12.99 -8.74 7.35
N ALA A 147 -11.70 -8.76 7.64
CA ALA A 147 -10.72 -7.85 7.03
C ALA A 147 -10.73 -7.90 5.50
N LYS A 148 -10.83 -9.09 4.91
CA LYS A 148 -10.85 -9.27 3.45
C LYS A 148 -12.09 -8.67 2.81
N SER A 149 -13.26 -8.93 3.35
CA SER A 149 -14.53 -8.38 2.86
C SER A 149 -14.58 -6.86 3.02
N ILE A 150 -14.06 -6.32 4.13
CA ILE A 150 -13.93 -4.87 4.34
C ILE A 150 -13.02 -4.26 3.27
N ALA A 151 -11.85 -4.83 3.02
CA ALA A 151 -10.93 -4.33 2.02
C ALA A 151 -11.55 -4.35 0.61
N GLU A 152 -12.23 -5.44 0.26
CA GLU A 152 -12.89 -5.58 -1.04
C GLU A 152 -14.00 -4.54 -1.24
N GLU A 153 -14.91 -4.40 -0.28
CA GLU A 153 -16.01 -3.44 -0.36
C GLU A 153 -15.53 -1.99 -0.34
N ALA A 154 -14.55 -1.66 0.51
CA ALA A 154 -13.97 -0.33 0.55
C ALA A 154 -13.28 0.05 -0.77
N MET A 155 -12.59 -0.89 -1.40
CA MET A 155 -11.97 -0.66 -2.71
C MET A 155 -13.00 -0.48 -3.83
N LYS A 156 -14.12 -1.23 -3.81
CA LYS A 156 -15.26 -1.02 -4.74
C LYS A 156 -15.88 0.36 -4.58
N ILE A 157 -16.07 0.81 -3.34
CA ILE A 157 -16.57 2.16 -3.03
C ILE A 157 -15.61 3.21 -3.58
N ALA A 158 -14.30 3.08 -3.31
CA ALA A 158 -13.30 3.99 -3.84
C ALA A 158 -13.30 4.04 -5.37
N ALA A 159 -13.43 2.88 -6.03
CA ALA A 159 -13.51 2.79 -7.48
C ALA A 159 -14.77 3.44 -8.07
N SER A 160 -15.88 3.48 -7.33
CA SER A 160 -17.12 4.15 -7.75
C SER A 160 -17.04 5.69 -7.68
N ILE A 161 -16.07 6.22 -6.96
CA ILE A 161 -15.91 7.66 -6.72
C ILE A 161 -14.68 8.22 -7.45
N CYS A 162 -13.55 7.54 -7.34
CA CYS A 162 -12.25 7.99 -7.87
C CYS A 162 -12.07 7.54 -9.32
N ILE A 163 -11.98 8.50 -10.23
CA ILE A 163 -11.77 8.21 -11.67
C ILE A 163 -10.44 7.53 -11.97
N TYR A 164 -9.48 7.55 -11.04
CA TYR A 164 -8.16 6.92 -11.15
C TYR A 164 -8.09 5.52 -10.54
N THR A 165 -9.20 4.99 -10.06
CA THR A 165 -9.31 3.68 -9.40
C THR A 165 -10.31 2.81 -10.15
N ASN A 166 -9.95 1.55 -10.43
CA ASN A 166 -10.86 0.61 -11.08
C ASN A 166 -11.25 -0.56 -10.16
N ASN A 167 -12.18 -1.39 -10.63
CA ASN A 167 -12.68 -2.57 -9.92
C ASN A 167 -11.82 -3.84 -10.11
N HIS A 168 -10.67 -3.75 -10.77
CA HIS A 168 -9.73 -4.85 -10.84
C HIS A 168 -8.88 -4.86 -9.56
N ILE A 169 -9.41 -5.49 -8.52
CA ILE A 169 -8.85 -5.47 -7.18
C ILE A 169 -8.02 -6.73 -6.95
N VAL A 170 -6.74 -6.54 -6.60
CA VAL A 170 -5.84 -7.61 -6.14
C VAL A 170 -5.75 -7.54 -4.64
N ILE A 171 -5.95 -8.67 -3.97
CA ILE A 171 -5.91 -8.79 -2.50
C ILE A 171 -4.84 -9.79 -2.11
N GLU A 172 -4.01 -9.42 -1.15
CA GLU A 172 -3.05 -10.28 -0.47
C GLU A 172 -3.33 -10.26 1.03
N GLU A 173 -3.15 -11.39 1.71
CA GLU A 173 -3.42 -11.54 3.15
C GLU A 173 -2.37 -12.37 3.88
N LEU A 174 -2.16 -12.04 5.16
CA LEU A 174 -1.36 -12.81 6.13
C LEU A 174 -2.26 -13.45 7.17
#